data_d54055639cc1161ffb06a379aed9e829
#
_entry.id   d54055639cc1161ffb06a379aed9e829
#
_cell.length_a   1.000
_cell.length_b   1.000
_cell.length_c   1.000
_cell.angle_alpha   90.00
_cell.angle_beta   90.00
_cell.angle_gamma   90.00
#
_symmetry.space_group_name_H-M   'P 1'
#
loop_
_entity.id
_entity.type
_entity.pdbx_description
1 polymer ?
#
loop_
_entity_poly.entity_id
_entity_poly.type
_entity_poly.pdbx_seq_one_letter_code
_entity_poly.pdbx_strand_id
1 'polypeptide(L)'
;MVKEYIPNETKDERRFRKLLQKQQKLSSKLPQDEIIHPVVAQDSSVAFVLGNGVSRKPIKPYDLKPYGKVYGCNALYREFIPDHLVAVDAKMIKEITATGYHLKNKVWTNPSRFTREIHGLNLFNPNLGWSSGPSALNLASEHEYSTIYILGFDYEGTGKKKELVNNVYAGTLNYKKTDDRATYFGNWTRQTSTCIKKYTKIKYIRVIENTNSFVPDVLVGIPNLTHITVESFIKRFNLDN
;
A
#
# COMPACT_ATOMS: atom_id res chain seq x y z
N MET A 1 -13.82 -34.46 3.03
CA MET A 1 -13.37 -33.21 3.69
C MET A 1 -14.03 -33.12 5.05
N VAL A 2 -13.27 -33.37 6.12
CA VAL A 2 -13.75 -33.29 7.50
C VAL A 2 -13.96 -31.81 7.83
N LYS A 3 -15.16 -31.43 8.27
CA LYS A 3 -15.41 -30.07 8.78
C LYS A 3 -14.75 -30.00 10.16
N GLU A 4 -13.66 -29.29 10.25
CA GLU A 4 -13.03 -28.93 11.53
C GLU A 4 -14.01 -28.16 12.40
N TYR A 5 -14.44 -28.74 13.49
CA TYR A 5 -15.25 -28.10 14.50
C TYR A 5 -14.33 -27.42 15.50
N ILE A 6 -14.40 -26.10 15.58
CA ILE A 6 -13.67 -25.30 16.58
C ILE A 6 -14.67 -24.93 17.68
N PRO A 7 -14.51 -25.43 18.91
CA PRO A 7 -15.39 -25.08 20.02
C PRO A 7 -15.28 -23.56 20.32
N ASN A 8 -16.41 -22.92 20.58
CA ASN A 8 -16.52 -21.48 20.94
C ASN A 8 -16.19 -20.46 19.84
N GLU A 9 -16.18 -20.87 18.56
CA GLU A 9 -16.00 -19.94 17.45
C GLU A 9 -17.25 -19.07 17.26
N THR A 10 -17.09 -17.75 17.32
CA THR A 10 -18.17 -16.79 17.04
C THR A 10 -18.57 -16.82 15.57
N LYS A 11 -19.80 -16.31 15.25
CA LYS A 11 -20.25 -16.20 13.85
C LYS A 11 -19.29 -15.39 12.98
N ASP A 12 -18.69 -14.34 13.53
CA ASP A 12 -17.74 -13.47 12.81
C ASP A 12 -16.39 -14.15 12.58
N GLU A 13 -15.88 -14.90 13.56
CA GLU A 13 -14.66 -15.70 13.41
C GLU A 13 -14.83 -16.81 12.37
N ARG A 14 -15.99 -17.48 12.35
CA ARG A 14 -16.33 -18.48 11.31
C ARG A 14 -16.42 -17.86 9.92
N ARG A 15 -17.01 -16.68 9.80
CA ARG A 15 -17.08 -15.92 8.53
C ARG A 15 -15.68 -15.53 8.07
N PHE A 16 -14.86 -15.05 8.98
CA PHE A 16 -13.46 -14.66 8.74
C PHE A 16 -12.63 -15.87 8.26
N ARG A 17 -12.70 -17.00 8.94
CA ARG A 17 -12.00 -18.22 8.56
C ARG A 17 -12.41 -18.73 7.16
N LYS A 18 -13.70 -18.72 6.84
CA LYS A 18 -14.20 -19.09 5.49
C LYS A 18 -13.67 -18.16 4.40
N LEU A 19 -13.56 -16.86 4.68
CA LEU A 19 -12.99 -15.89 3.74
C LEU A 19 -11.49 -16.10 3.54
N LEU A 20 -10.74 -16.38 4.60
CA LEU A 20 -9.32 -16.74 4.53
C LEU A 20 -9.09 -18.03 3.71
N GLN A 21 -9.87 -19.06 3.94
CA GLN A 21 -9.79 -20.31 3.16
C GLN A 21 -10.11 -20.09 1.68
N LYS A 22 -11.08 -19.20 1.37
CA LYS A 22 -11.39 -18.84 -0.01
C LYS A 22 -10.25 -18.06 -0.67
N GLN A 23 -9.61 -17.15 0.05
CA GLN A 23 -8.45 -16.40 -0.42
C GLN A 23 -7.22 -17.29 -0.63
N GLN A 24 -6.94 -18.22 0.31
CA GLN A 24 -5.85 -19.20 0.16
C GLN A 24 -6.05 -20.09 -1.07
N LYS A 25 -7.30 -20.51 -1.37
CA LYS A 25 -7.62 -21.26 -2.59
C LYS A 25 -7.49 -20.43 -3.87
N LEU A 26 -7.70 -19.10 -3.81
CA LEU A 26 -7.46 -18.22 -4.94
C LEU A 26 -5.96 -18.00 -5.17
N SER A 27 -5.19 -17.77 -4.10
CA SER A 27 -3.73 -17.56 -4.21
C SER A 27 -2.98 -18.83 -4.62
N SER A 28 -3.49 -20.04 -4.29
CA SER A 28 -2.90 -21.30 -4.75
C SER A 28 -3.24 -21.66 -6.21
N LYS A 29 -4.13 -20.90 -6.85
CA LYS A 29 -4.51 -21.05 -8.27
C LYS A 29 -3.84 -20.03 -9.21
N LEU A 30 -3.07 -19.09 -8.67
CA LEU A 30 -2.24 -18.22 -9.51
C LEU A 30 -1.12 -19.08 -10.09
N PRO A 31 -0.91 -19.07 -11.41
CA PRO A 31 0.22 -19.76 -12.00
C PRO A 31 1.51 -19.21 -11.37
N GLN A 32 2.35 -20.12 -10.86
CA GLN A 32 3.74 -19.80 -10.53
C GLN A 32 4.57 -19.84 -11.83
N ASP A 33 4.12 -19.17 -12.86
CA ASP A 33 4.94 -18.95 -14.02
C ASP A 33 5.98 -17.89 -13.62
N GLU A 34 7.20 -18.33 -13.40
CA GLU A 34 8.37 -17.45 -13.37
C GLU A 34 8.45 -16.77 -14.74
N ILE A 35 7.84 -15.60 -14.85
CA ILE A 35 8.15 -14.69 -15.94
C ILE A 35 9.59 -14.25 -15.69
N ILE A 36 10.52 -14.87 -16.43
CA ILE A 36 11.93 -14.48 -16.45
C ILE A 36 11.97 -13.10 -17.13
N HIS A 37 11.78 -12.04 -16.33
CA HIS A 37 12.07 -10.68 -16.80
C HIS A 37 13.58 -10.55 -16.99
N PRO A 38 14.05 -9.92 -18.07
CA PRO A 38 15.46 -9.63 -18.22
C PRO A 38 15.94 -8.90 -16.96
N VAL A 39 17.06 -9.38 -16.38
CA VAL A 39 17.64 -8.81 -15.17
C VAL A 39 18.15 -7.41 -15.53
N VAL A 40 17.31 -6.42 -15.42
CA VAL A 40 17.72 -5.02 -15.35
C VAL A 40 18.22 -4.83 -13.92
N ALA A 41 19.47 -4.44 -13.77
CA ALA A 41 20.02 -4.16 -12.45
C ALA A 41 19.11 -3.18 -11.71
N GLN A 42 18.60 -3.60 -10.53
CA GLN A 42 17.76 -2.74 -9.70
C GLN A 42 18.50 -1.42 -9.46
N ASP A 43 17.87 -0.31 -9.83
CA ASP A 43 18.40 1.00 -9.45
C ASP A 43 18.24 1.16 -7.94
N SER A 44 19.34 0.99 -7.22
CA SER A 44 19.36 1.15 -5.75
C SER A 44 18.99 2.55 -5.29
N SER A 45 18.89 3.52 -6.20
CA SER A 45 18.55 4.91 -5.91
C SER A 45 17.05 5.20 -5.97
N VAL A 46 16.23 4.25 -6.45
CA VAL A 46 14.78 4.43 -6.68
C VAL A 46 13.94 3.56 -5.76
N ALA A 47 12.86 4.13 -5.25
CA ALA A 47 11.80 3.39 -4.57
C ALA A 47 10.39 3.79 -5.06
N PHE A 48 9.45 2.86 -4.88
CA PHE A 48 8.04 3.04 -5.20
C PHE A 48 7.22 2.84 -3.92
N VAL A 49 6.38 3.81 -3.59
CA VAL A 49 5.46 3.73 -2.45
C VAL A 49 4.03 3.63 -2.99
N LEU A 50 3.40 2.48 -2.74
CA LEU A 50 2.08 2.13 -3.25
C LEU A 50 1.01 2.33 -2.18
N GLY A 51 0.21 3.37 -2.35
CA GLY A 51 -1.09 3.52 -1.68
C GLY A 51 -2.16 2.68 -2.36
N ASN A 52 -3.40 2.84 -1.91
CA ASN A 52 -4.53 2.05 -2.39
C ASN A 52 -5.54 2.84 -3.23
N GLY A 53 -5.23 4.05 -3.64
CA GLY A 53 -6.06 4.85 -4.53
C GLY A 53 -6.21 4.22 -5.91
N VAL A 54 -7.35 4.46 -6.56
CA VAL A 54 -7.70 3.81 -7.82
C VAL A 54 -6.84 4.27 -9.00
N SER A 55 -6.16 5.41 -8.91
CA SER A 55 -5.24 5.91 -9.94
C SER A 55 -4.12 4.92 -10.27
N ARG A 56 -3.74 4.04 -9.32
CA ARG A 56 -2.69 3.04 -9.56
C ARG A 56 -3.15 1.79 -10.31
N LYS A 57 -4.46 1.61 -10.56
CA LYS A 57 -5.01 0.39 -11.21
C LYS A 57 -4.30 -0.02 -12.51
N PRO A 58 -3.91 0.92 -13.39
CA PRO A 58 -3.23 0.55 -14.64
C PRO A 58 -1.82 -0.02 -14.44
N ILE A 59 -1.24 0.14 -13.23
CA ILE A 59 0.15 -0.22 -12.95
C ILE A 59 0.17 -1.52 -12.13
N LYS A 60 0.74 -2.57 -12.68
CA LYS A 60 0.95 -3.83 -11.98
C LYS A 60 2.14 -3.69 -11.04
N PRO A 61 2.01 -3.99 -9.72
CA PRO A 61 3.14 -3.86 -8.78
C PRO A 61 4.37 -4.69 -9.13
N TYR A 62 4.19 -5.84 -9.80
CA TYR A 62 5.30 -6.70 -10.25
C TYR A 62 6.22 -6.01 -11.23
N ASP A 63 5.68 -5.19 -12.12
CA ASP A 63 6.44 -4.53 -13.17
C ASP A 63 7.40 -3.46 -12.62
N LEU A 64 7.23 -3.06 -11.34
CA LEU A 64 8.07 -2.08 -10.68
C LEU A 64 9.35 -2.69 -10.06
N LYS A 65 9.33 -3.98 -9.73
CA LYS A 65 10.48 -4.65 -9.06
C LYS A 65 11.81 -4.53 -9.79
N PRO A 66 11.87 -4.61 -11.13
CA PRO A 66 13.13 -4.44 -11.85
C PRO A 66 13.76 -3.05 -11.69
N TYR A 67 12.95 -2.04 -11.35
CA TYR A 67 13.37 -0.63 -11.34
C TYR A 67 13.69 -0.08 -9.95
N GLY A 68 13.30 -0.76 -8.87
CA GLY A 68 13.57 -0.28 -7.52
C GLY A 68 12.81 -1.02 -6.42
N LYS A 69 12.99 -0.57 -5.18
CA LYS A 69 12.33 -1.16 -4.02
C LYS A 69 10.87 -0.73 -3.92
N VAL A 70 10.00 -1.67 -3.57
CA VAL A 70 8.56 -1.46 -3.48
C VAL A 70 8.10 -1.50 -2.01
N TYR A 71 7.47 -0.41 -1.59
CA TYR A 71 6.83 -0.24 -0.29
C TYR A 71 5.32 -0.27 -0.49
N GLY A 72 4.64 -1.18 0.15
CA GLY A 72 3.20 -1.37 0.00
C GLY A 72 2.42 -1.07 1.27
N CYS A 73 1.11 -0.89 1.13
CA CYS A 73 0.22 -0.60 2.24
C CYS A 73 -0.89 -1.65 2.37
N ASN A 74 -1.18 -2.02 3.61
CA ASN A 74 -2.38 -2.78 3.99
C ASN A 74 -2.59 -4.05 3.14
N ALA A 75 -3.66 -4.13 2.34
CA ALA A 75 -4.04 -5.33 1.59
C ALA A 75 -3.21 -5.62 0.34
N LEU A 76 -2.19 -4.83 0.00
CA LEU A 76 -1.34 -5.09 -1.17
C LEU A 76 -0.73 -6.51 -1.13
N TYR A 77 -0.42 -7.02 0.06
CA TYR A 77 0.15 -8.37 0.24
C TYR A 77 -0.73 -9.51 -0.32
N ARG A 78 -2.02 -9.24 -0.56
CA ARG A 78 -2.96 -10.25 -1.09
C ARG A 78 -2.69 -10.58 -2.57
N GLU A 79 -2.09 -9.65 -3.30
CA GLU A 79 -1.81 -9.74 -4.74
C GLU A 79 -0.33 -9.66 -5.10
N PHE A 80 0.49 -9.10 -4.20
CA PHE A 80 1.89 -8.82 -4.47
C PHE A 80 2.71 -8.83 -3.18
N ILE A 81 3.97 -9.28 -3.25
CA ILE A 81 4.90 -9.26 -2.12
C ILE A 81 5.83 -8.05 -2.28
N PRO A 82 5.55 -6.91 -1.61
CA PRO A 82 6.45 -5.77 -1.60
C PRO A 82 7.71 -6.05 -0.78
N ASP A 83 8.76 -5.27 -0.98
CA ASP A 83 9.98 -5.34 -0.16
C ASP A 83 9.70 -4.96 1.30
N HIS A 84 8.76 -4.04 1.52
CA HIS A 84 8.24 -3.64 2.83
C HIS A 84 6.73 -3.44 2.76
N LEU A 85 5.99 -4.10 3.63
CA LEU A 85 4.55 -3.87 3.81
C LEU A 85 4.33 -3.04 5.06
N VAL A 86 3.51 -1.99 4.98
CA VAL A 86 3.12 -1.17 6.13
C VAL A 86 1.62 -1.28 6.38
N ALA A 87 1.22 -1.65 7.58
CA ALA A 87 -0.17 -1.69 8.01
C ALA A 87 -0.28 -1.23 9.47
N VAL A 88 -1.08 -0.21 9.74
CA VAL A 88 -1.22 0.33 11.10
C VAL A 88 -2.58 0.04 11.73
N ASP A 89 -3.57 -0.36 10.95
CA ASP A 89 -4.91 -0.70 11.44
C ASP A 89 -4.92 -2.09 12.08
N ALA A 90 -5.46 -2.20 13.31
CA ALA A 90 -5.49 -3.45 14.06
C ALA A 90 -6.21 -4.60 13.30
N LYS A 91 -7.29 -4.28 12.55
CA LYS A 91 -8.01 -5.28 11.73
C LYS A 91 -7.13 -5.84 10.63
N MET A 92 -6.34 -4.98 9.98
CA MET A 92 -5.42 -5.37 8.92
C MET A 92 -4.25 -6.20 9.48
N ILE A 93 -3.68 -5.79 10.62
CA ILE A 93 -2.62 -6.56 11.29
C ILE A 93 -3.12 -7.96 11.69
N LYS A 94 -4.32 -8.07 12.25
CA LYS A 94 -4.93 -9.37 12.56
C LYS A 94 -5.08 -10.25 11.31
N GLU A 95 -5.50 -9.67 10.18
CA GLU A 95 -5.59 -10.40 8.91
C GLU A 95 -4.22 -10.89 8.44
N ILE A 96 -3.23 -10.00 8.38
CA ILE A 96 -1.86 -10.31 7.93
C ILE A 96 -1.23 -11.41 8.81
N THR A 97 -1.39 -11.30 10.13
CA THR A 97 -0.81 -12.26 11.08
C THR A 97 -1.51 -13.62 11.03
N ALA A 98 -2.82 -13.66 10.81
CA ALA A 98 -3.58 -14.89 10.65
C ALA A 98 -3.17 -15.70 9.40
N THR A 99 -2.62 -15.05 8.36
CA THR A 99 -2.07 -15.74 7.18
C THR A 99 -0.64 -16.23 7.35
N GLY A 100 0.04 -15.84 8.43
CA GLY A 100 1.47 -16.11 8.62
C GLY A 100 2.40 -15.29 7.72
N TYR A 101 1.87 -14.35 6.92
CA TYR A 101 2.64 -13.54 5.98
C TYR A 101 3.83 -12.82 6.63
N HIS A 102 3.61 -12.25 7.83
CA HIS A 102 4.62 -11.50 8.60
C HIS A 102 5.82 -12.34 9.05
N LEU A 103 5.70 -13.67 9.09
CA LEU A 103 6.81 -14.57 9.46
C LEU A 103 7.83 -14.74 8.34
N LYS A 104 7.44 -14.44 7.11
CA LYS A 104 8.28 -14.62 5.91
C LYS A 104 8.61 -13.28 5.21
N ASN A 105 7.90 -12.20 5.55
CA ASN A 105 7.98 -10.92 4.86
C ASN A 105 8.09 -9.77 5.85
N LYS A 106 8.71 -8.68 5.45
CA LYS A 106 8.87 -7.48 6.30
C LYS A 106 7.55 -6.73 6.41
N VAL A 107 6.90 -6.85 7.56
CA VAL A 107 5.67 -6.12 7.91
C VAL A 107 5.98 -5.10 9.02
N TRP A 108 5.66 -3.84 8.75
CA TRP A 108 5.86 -2.71 9.67
C TRP A 108 4.53 -2.21 10.21
N THR A 109 4.49 -1.91 11.51
CA THR A 109 3.30 -1.39 12.18
C THR A 109 3.65 -0.49 13.35
N ASN A 110 2.63 0.22 13.85
CA ASN A 110 2.78 1.01 15.07
C ASN A 110 2.84 0.10 16.31
N PRO A 111 3.71 0.42 17.30
CA PRO A 111 3.74 -0.29 18.56
C PRO A 111 2.44 -0.08 19.34
N SER A 112 1.85 -1.17 19.80
CA SER A 112 0.71 -1.23 20.72
C SER A 112 0.90 -2.42 21.65
N ARG A 113 0.07 -2.56 22.69
CA ARG A 113 0.11 -3.77 23.52
C ARG A 113 -0.04 -5.03 22.66
N PHE A 114 -1.01 -5.05 21.75
CA PHE A 114 -1.26 -6.17 20.86
C PHE A 114 -0.10 -6.45 19.90
N THR A 115 0.45 -5.44 19.21
CA THR A 115 1.50 -5.66 18.20
C THR A 115 2.86 -6.02 18.80
N ARG A 116 3.14 -5.63 20.05
CA ARG A 116 4.38 -5.99 20.77
C ARG A 116 4.46 -7.47 21.12
N GLU A 117 3.32 -8.15 21.24
CA GLU A 117 3.22 -9.57 21.56
C GLU A 117 3.36 -10.47 20.31
N ILE A 118 3.35 -9.89 19.10
CA ILE A 118 3.42 -10.65 17.84
C ILE A 118 4.87 -10.69 17.34
N HIS A 119 5.45 -11.88 17.39
CA HIS A 119 6.79 -12.11 16.82
C HIS A 119 6.78 -11.92 15.30
N GLY A 120 7.86 -11.36 14.76
CA GLY A 120 8.03 -11.17 13.30
C GLY A 120 7.47 -9.86 12.73
N LEU A 121 6.81 -9.03 13.55
CA LEU A 121 6.47 -7.67 13.16
C LEU A 121 7.62 -6.69 13.42
N ASN A 122 7.83 -5.76 12.50
CA ASN A 122 8.72 -4.62 12.69
C ASN A 122 7.91 -3.46 13.28
N LEU A 123 8.37 -2.90 14.39
CA LEU A 123 7.68 -1.80 15.06
C LEU A 123 8.37 -0.47 14.77
N PHE A 124 7.57 0.55 14.39
CA PHE A 124 8.11 1.89 14.21
C PHE A 124 8.66 2.48 15.52
N ASN A 125 9.88 3.04 15.45
CA ASN A 125 10.50 3.75 16.54
C ASN A 125 11.33 4.94 16.00
N PRO A 126 10.93 6.20 16.22
CA PRO A 126 9.72 6.61 16.95
C PRO A 126 8.41 6.27 16.23
N ASN A 127 7.34 6.06 17.01
CA ASN A 127 5.99 5.92 16.46
C ASN A 127 5.41 7.31 16.16
N LEU A 128 5.22 7.63 14.89
CA LEU A 128 4.63 8.90 14.46
C LEU A 128 3.10 8.92 14.56
N GLY A 129 2.45 7.78 14.80
CA GLY A 129 0.98 7.67 14.83
C GLY A 129 0.32 7.95 13.48
N TRP A 130 1.05 7.79 12.38
CA TRP A 130 0.56 8.08 11.03
C TRP A 130 -0.21 6.92 10.42
N SER A 131 -1.01 7.23 9.39
CA SER A 131 -1.70 6.26 8.54
C SER A 131 -0.71 5.42 7.72
N SER A 132 -1.12 4.24 7.27
CA SER A 132 -0.25 3.27 6.58
C SER A 132 0.49 3.85 5.38
N GLY A 133 -0.18 4.61 4.50
CA GLY A 133 0.44 5.23 3.33
C GLY A 133 1.57 6.21 3.68
N PRO A 134 1.30 7.25 4.46
CA PRO A 134 2.34 8.17 4.92
C PRO A 134 3.44 7.50 5.74
N SER A 135 3.13 6.46 6.53
CA SER A 135 4.15 5.68 7.26
C SER A 135 5.05 4.89 6.31
N ALA A 136 4.50 4.33 5.23
CA ALA A 136 5.28 3.67 4.19
C ALA A 136 6.20 4.66 3.46
N LEU A 137 5.70 5.88 3.18
CA LEU A 137 6.49 6.94 2.58
C LEU A 137 7.64 7.37 3.50
N ASN A 138 7.37 7.54 4.80
CA ASN A 138 8.40 7.90 5.78
C ASN A 138 9.46 6.78 5.89
N LEU A 139 9.05 5.52 5.93
CA LEU A 139 9.97 4.38 5.96
C LEU A 139 10.87 4.34 4.71
N ALA A 140 10.31 4.54 3.52
CA ALA A 140 11.09 4.63 2.30
C ALA A 140 12.07 5.81 2.34
N SER A 141 11.64 6.94 2.89
CA SER A 141 12.49 8.14 3.02
C SER A 141 13.65 7.93 4.01
N GLU A 142 13.45 7.17 5.08
CA GLU A 142 14.50 6.79 6.04
C GLU A 142 15.56 5.86 5.43
N HIS A 143 15.22 5.15 4.35
CA HIS A 143 16.16 4.31 3.60
C HIS A 143 16.95 5.07 2.53
N GLU A 144 16.83 6.40 2.48
CA GLU A 144 17.69 7.35 1.76
C GLU A 144 17.78 7.15 0.24
N TYR A 145 16.67 6.79 -0.42
CA TYR A 145 16.61 6.77 -1.89
C TYR A 145 16.73 8.19 -2.46
N SER A 146 17.35 8.34 -3.62
CA SER A 146 17.44 9.64 -4.30
C SER A 146 16.10 10.05 -4.91
N THR A 147 15.31 9.09 -5.35
CA THR A 147 13.99 9.32 -5.96
C THR A 147 12.96 8.35 -5.42
N ILE A 148 11.82 8.89 -4.98
CA ILE A 148 10.67 8.09 -4.52
C ILE A 148 9.45 8.44 -5.36
N TYR A 149 8.89 7.43 -6.03
CA TYR A 149 7.61 7.52 -6.74
C TYR A 149 6.47 7.15 -5.80
N ILE A 150 5.42 7.97 -5.78
CA ILE A 150 4.25 7.83 -4.91
C ILE A 150 3.03 7.53 -5.78
N LEU A 151 2.47 6.33 -5.68
CA LEU A 151 1.36 5.84 -6.50
C LEU A 151 0.12 5.58 -5.64
N GLY A 152 -1.07 5.87 -6.15
CA GLY A 152 -2.32 5.62 -5.44
C GLY A 152 -2.52 6.47 -4.18
N PHE A 153 -1.95 7.67 -4.14
CA PHE A 153 -2.17 8.68 -3.10
C PHE A 153 -3.09 9.76 -3.68
N ASP A 154 -4.34 9.42 -3.93
CA ASP A 154 -5.27 10.24 -4.72
C ASP A 154 -5.81 11.44 -3.93
N TYR A 155 -6.04 11.29 -2.63
CA TYR A 155 -6.55 12.33 -1.70
C TYR A 155 -7.93 12.89 -2.01
N GLU A 156 -8.65 12.24 -2.89
CA GLU A 156 -10.04 12.55 -3.21
C GLU A 156 -10.87 11.27 -3.35
N GLY A 157 -12.17 11.40 -3.21
CA GLY A 157 -13.11 10.31 -3.45
C GLY A 157 -13.38 10.09 -4.94
N THR A 158 -14.17 9.08 -5.24
CA THR A 158 -14.74 8.82 -6.56
C THR A 158 -16.17 9.35 -6.65
N GLY A 159 -16.82 9.16 -7.80
CA GLY A 159 -18.18 9.67 -8.07
C GLY A 159 -18.17 11.14 -8.50
N LYS A 160 -19.33 11.62 -8.93
CA LYS A 160 -19.50 13.00 -9.48
C LYS A 160 -19.14 14.09 -8.46
N LYS A 161 -19.42 13.86 -7.18
CA LYS A 161 -19.14 14.80 -6.08
C LYS A 161 -17.88 14.46 -5.30
N LYS A 162 -17.12 13.47 -5.75
CA LYS A 162 -15.88 13.00 -5.09
C LYS A 162 -16.09 12.54 -3.63
N GLU A 163 -17.28 12.07 -3.30
CA GLU A 163 -17.69 11.65 -1.95
C GLU A 163 -17.61 10.15 -1.69
N LEU A 164 -17.42 9.33 -2.72
CA LEU A 164 -17.39 7.88 -2.61
C LEU A 164 -16.00 7.33 -2.38
N VAL A 165 -15.93 6.10 -1.86
CA VAL A 165 -14.66 5.42 -1.56
C VAL A 165 -13.76 5.34 -2.79
N ASN A 166 -12.52 5.78 -2.62
CA ASN A 166 -11.44 5.68 -3.59
C ASN A 166 -10.41 4.68 -3.06
N ASN A 167 -10.61 3.40 -3.38
CA ASN A 167 -9.70 2.34 -2.92
C ASN A 167 -9.81 1.12 -3.85
N VAL A 168 -8.68 0.59 -4.30
CA VAL A 168 -8.63 -0.61 -5.19
C VAL A 168 -9.16 -1.88 -4.50
N TYR A 169 -9.17 -1.91 -3.17
CA TYR A 169 -9.70 -3.03 -2.37
C TYR A 169 -11.11 -2.80 -1.84
N ALA A 170 -11.80 -1.75 -2.31
CA ALA A 170 -13.17 -1.47 -1.86
C ALA A 170 -14.08 -2.69 -2.00
N GLY A 171 -14.93 -2.93 -0.99
CA GLY A 171 -15.82 -4.09 -0.92
C GLY A 171 -15.18 -5.41 -0.52
N THR A 172 -13.86 -5.45 -0.32
CA THR A 172 -13.15 -6.64 0.20
C THR A 172 -13.10 -6.64 1.73
N LEU A 173 -12.56 -7.71 2.33
CA LEU A 173 -12.41 -7.83 3.78
C LEU A 173 -11.67 -6.61 4.36
N ASN A 174 -12.19 -6.06 5.47
CA ASN A 174 -11.68 -4.89 6.18
C ASN A 174 -11.77 -3.56 5.44
N TYR A 175 -12.41 -3.51 4.26
CA TYR A 175 -12.61 -2.28 3.49
C TYR A 175 -14.08 -1.92 3.34
N LYS A 176 -14.36 -0.62 3.29
CA LYS A 176 -15.65 -0.06 2.91
C LYS A 176 -16.03 -0.48 1.50
N LYS A 177 -17.32 -0.47 1.18
CA LYS A 177 -17.82 -0.69 -0.18
C LYS A 177 -17.53 0.51 -1.08
N THR A 178 -17.61 0.32 -2.38
CA THR A 178 -17.35 1.37 -3.39
C THR A 178 -18.36 2.51 -3.32
N ASP A 179 -19.58 2.22 -2.89
CA ASP A 179 -20.70 3.15 -2.72
C ASP A 179 -20.77 3.78 -1.33
N ASP A 180 -19.91 3.38 -0.41
CA ASP A 180 -19.80 4.01 0.90
C ASP A 180 -19.15 5.40 0.77
N ARG A 181 -19.42 6.25 1.77
CA ARG A 181 -18.78 7.56 1.87
C ARG A 181 -17.29 7.43 2.13
N ALA A 182 -16.50 8.21 1.37
CA ALA A 182 -15.04 8.28 1.52
C ALA A 182 -14.64 8.68 2.95
N THR A 183 -13.45 8.25 3.34
CA THR A 183 -12.83 8.68 4.60
C THR A 183 -12.23 10.08 4.41
N TYR A 184 -12.16 10.87 5.48
CA TYR A 184 -11.52 12.18 5.45
C TYR A 184 -10.03 12.07 5.11
N PHE A 185 -9.58 12.73 4.05
CA PHE A 185 -8.23 12.64 3.52
C PHE A 185 -7.21 13.59 4.18
N GLY A 186 -7.67 14.58 4.94
CA GLY A 186 -6.82 15.66 5.46
C GLY A 186 -5.66 15.19 6.35
N ASN A 187 -5.84 14.11 7.09
CA ASN A 187 -4.73 13.54 7.88
C ASN A 187 -3.64 12.98 6.96
N TRP A 188 -4.02 12.29 5.89
CA TRP A 188 -3.07 11.69 4.96
C TRP A 188 -2.30 12.74 4.18
N THR A 189 -2.97 13.80 3.71
CA THR A 189 -2.33 14.91 3.00
C THR A 189 -1.32 15.62 3.87
N ARG A 190 -1.70 15.95 5.12
CA ARG A 190 -0.81 16.61 6.08
C ARG A 190 0.41 15.75 6.42
N GLN A 191 0.21 14.47 6.71
CA GLN A 191 1.29 13.54 7.04
C GLN A 191 2.27 13.37 5.87
N THR A 192 1.75 13.24 4.63
CA THR A 192 2.57 13.19 3.42
C THR A 192 3.37 14.47 3.21
N SER A 193 2.74 15.64 3.35
CA SER A 193 3.43 16.93 3.24
C SER A 193 4.55 17.06 4.28
N THR A 194 4.28 16.66 5.52
CA THR A 194 5.28 16.66 6.61
C THR A 194 6.46 15.75 6.27
N CYS A 195 6.20 14.55 5.76
CA CYS A 195 7.26 13.63 5.34
C CYS A 195 8.14 14.25 4.24
N ILE A 196 7.55 14.73 3.15
CA ILE A 196 8.28 15.27 2.00
C ILE A 196 9.13 16.48 2.41
N LYS A 197 8.58 17.37 3.24
CA LYS A 197 9.29 18.56 3.74
C LYS A 197 10.45 18.23 4.69
N LYS A 198 10.38 17.09 5.40
CA LYS A 198 11.44 16.61 6.29
C LYS A 198 12.67 16.13 5.50
N TYR A 199 12.47 15.45 4.37
CA TYR A 199 13.54 14.81 3.60
C TYR A 199 13.85 15.60 2.30
N THR A 200 14.39 16.78 2.44
CA THR A 200 14.58 17.76 1.35
C THR A 200 15.53 17.32 0.25
N LYS A 201 16.42 16.37 0.52
CA LYS A 201 17.38 15.80 -0.46
C LYS A 201 16.77 14.76 -1.39
N ILE A 202 15.59 14.22 -1.03
CA ILE A 202 14.90 13.19 -1.81
C ILE A 202 14.00 13.89 -2.83
N LYS A 203 14.05 13.45 -4.08
CA LYS A 203 13.10 13.83 -5.12
C LYS A 203 11.85 12.97 -5.02
N TYR A 204 10.71 13.56 -4.73
CA TYR A 204 9.43 12.87 -4.74
C TYR A 204 8.67 13.12 -6.04
N ILE A 205 8.11 12.06 -6.61
CA ILE A 205 7.31 12.12 -7.83
C ILE A 205 5.97 11.44 -7.55
N ARG A 206 4.92 12.23 -7.35
CA ARG A 206 3.58 11.68 -7.18
C ARG A 206 2.97 11.39 -8.55
N VAL A 207 2.55 10.14 -8.76
CA VAL A 207 1.86 9.70 -9.96
C VAL A 207 0.37 9.95 -9.78
N ILE A 208 -0.20 10.77 -10.65
CA ILE A 208 -1.62 11.18 -10.66
C ILE A 208 -2.31 10.59 -11.89
N GLU A 209 -3.61 10.37 -11.83
CA GLU A 209 -4.37 9.74 -12.92
C GLU A 209 -4.20 10.51 -14.24
N ASN A 210 -4.42 11.82 -14.20
CA ASN A 210 -4.31 12.72 -15.35
C ASN A 210 -4.04 14.16 -14.87
N THR A 211 -3.87 15.10 -15.79
CA THR A 211 -3.55 16.51 -15.49
C THR A 211 -4.63 17.25 -14.71
N ASN A 212 -5.87 16.75 -14.68
CA ASN A 212 -6.98 17.34 -13.93
C ASN A 212 -7.16 16.72 -12.54
N SER A 213 -6.27 15.79 -12.15
CA SER A 213 -6.33 15.16 -10.84
C SER A 213 -6.10 16.17 -9.71
N PHE A 214 -6.79 15.95 -8.60
CA PHE A 214 -6.71 16.83 -7.45
C PHE A 214 -5.30 16.87 -6.83
N VAL A 215 -4.79 18.06 -6.61
CA VAL A 215 -3.57 18.30 -5.85
C VAL A 215 -3.95 19.09 -4.59
N PRO A 216 -3.82 18.50 -3.39
CA PRO A 216 -4.08 19.21 -2.14
C PRO A 216 -3.19 20.44 -1.97
N ASP A 217 -3.73 21.56 -1.47
CA ASP A 217 -2.99 22.81 -1.28
C ASP A 217 -1.71 22.63 -0.47
N VAL A 218 -1.72 21.76 0.53
CA VAL A 218 -0.55 21.47 1.38
C VAL A 218 0.60 20.79 0.63
N LEU A 219 0.37 20.30 -0.58
CA LEU A 219 1.36 19.68 -1.47
C LEU A 219 1.80 20.62 -2.61
N VAL A 220 1.12 21.75 -2.80
CA VAL A 220 1.47 22.73 -3.83
C VAL A 220 2.74 23.47 -3.43
N GLY A 221 3.66 23.65 -4.37
CA GLY A 221 4.88 24.45 -4.19
C GLY A 221 5.96 23.83 -3.29
N ILE A 222 5.86 22.53 -2.97
CA ILE A 222 6.94 21.84 -2.25
C ILE A 222 8.11 21.62 -3.24
N PRO A 223 9.32 22.15 -2.97
CA PRO A 223 10.40 22.21 -3.97
C PRO A 223 10.87 20.85 -4.49
N ASN A 224 10.84 19.83 -3.64
CA ASN A 224 11.29 18.47 -3.97
C ASN A 224 10.14 17.51 -4.32
N LEU A 225 8.93 18.05 -4.59
CA LEU A 225 7.77 17.26 -5.04
C LEU A 225 7.35 17.70 -6.44
N THR A 226 7.22 16.73 -7.34
CA THR A 226 6.64 16.93 -8.67
C THR A 226 5.48 15.95 -8.89
N HIS A 227 4.63 16.25 -9.88
CA HIS A 227 3.53 15.38 -10.28
C HIS A 227 3.73 14.95 -11.74
N ILE A 228 3.48 13.67 -12.03
CA ILE A 228 3.42 13.14 -13.40
C ILE A 228 2.15 12.31 -13.58
N THR A 229 1.66 12.22 -14.80
CA THR A 229 0.48 11.38 -15.08
C THR A 229 0.84 9.90 -15.08
N VAL A 230 -0.16 9.03 -14.88
CA VAL A 230 0.00 7.58 -15.02
C VAL A 230 0.54 7.23 -16.41
N GLU A 231 0.06 7.88 -17.47
CA GLU A 231 0.57 7.69 -18.84
C GLU A 231 2.07 8.00 -18.93
N SER A 232 2.50 9.15 -18.42
CA SER A 232 3.93 9.54 -18.40
C SER A 232 4.77 8.59 -17.57
N PHE A 233 4.21 8.05 -16.47
CA PHE A 233 4.89 7.07 -15.63
C PHE A 233 5.07 5.73 -16.38
N ILE A 234 4.01 5.21 -16.99
CA ILE A 234 4.02 3.97 -17.79
C ILE A 234 5.08 4.08 -18.88
N LYS A 235 5.06 5.18 -19.65
CA LYS A 235 6.05 5.43 -20.70
C LYS A 235 7.48 5.50 -20.17
N ARG A 236 7.69 6.14 -19.02
CA ARG A 236 9.02 6.30 -18.40
C ARG A 236 9.67 4.97 -18.04
N PHE A 237 8.89 4.00 -17.56
CA PHE A 237 9.35 2.69 -17.12
C PHE A 237 9.09 1.60 -18.14
N ASN A 238 8.59 1.96 -19.36
CA ASN A 238 8.27 1.02 -20.43
C ASN A 238 7.37 -0.13 -19.95
N LEU A 239 6.28 0.23 -19.24
CA LEU A 239 5.34 -0.73 -18.65
C LEU A 239 4.19 -1.10 -19.61
N ASP A 240 4.22 -0.62 -20.84
CA ASP A 240 3.23 -0.94 -21.89
C ASP A 240 3.47 -2.37 -22.38
N ASN A 241 2.76 -3.35 -21.79
CA ASN A 241 2.63 -4.72 -22.26
C ASN A 241 1.20 -5.23 -22.03
#